data_5ba32008d3b60ba84ceb28b7e001b95a
#
_entry.id   5ba32008d3b60ba84ceb28b7e001b95a
#
_cell.length_a   1.000
_cell.length_b   1.000
_cell.length_c   1.000
_cell.angle_alpha   90.00
_cell.angle_beta   90.00
_cell.angle_gamma   90.00
#
_symmetry.space_group_name_H-M   'P 1'
#
loop_
_entity.id
_entity.type
_entity.pdbx_description
1 polymer ?
#
loop_
_entity_poly.entity_id
_entity_poly.type
_entity_poly.pdbx_seq_one_letter_code
_entity_poly.pdbx_strand_id
1 'polypeptide(L)'
;INSQKDGQFINLISMQNHIPYGDYYSPNEYKENVSGSLISDENTKNSFAAYTKGIEYTDKAVKKFIKQIDKINKPITLVFYGDHYPAIIDQTQLNKYPVKLHATNYFIYSNKYAREHGAKSKIKPNKYVSTASFIPMALEQTNSKVTAYQALLTKIYQELPAITINYSGDDGFELIDQNGKQVSEKKLTKKQKELLKDYQLIQYDMSAGKGYSLKLKGFYK
;
A
#
# COMPACT_ATOMS: atom_id res chain seq x y z
N ILE A 1 4.84 -16.87 -15.71
CA ILE A 1 5.73 -15.74 -16.07
C ILE A 1 6.58 -16.09 -17.29
N ASN A 2 7.16 -17.31 -17.38
CA ASN A 2 8.07 -17.68 -18.48
C ASN A 2 7.38 -18.01 -19.82
N SER A 3 6.11 -18.34 -19.83
CA SER A 3 5.39 -18.85 -21.00
C SER A 3 4.60 -17.80 -21.79
N GLN A 4 4.43 -16.60 -21.27
CA GLN A 4 3.61 -15.56 -21.92
C GLN A 4 4.45 -14.47 -22.59
N LYS A 5 3.99 -13.98 -23.74
CA LYS A 5 4.64 -12.92 -24.51
C LYS A 5 4.25 -11.51 -24.01
N ASP A 6 3.05 -11.38 -23.47
CA ASP A 6 2.50 -10.10 -23.01
C ASP A 6 2.77 -9.83 -21.52
N GLY A 7 2.62 -8.57 -21.11
CA GLY A 7 2.71 -8.19 -19.71
C GLY A 7 1.65 -8.87 -18.85
N GLN A 8 2.03 -9.23 -17.62
CA GLN A 8 1.15 -9.87 -16.66
C GLN A 8 0.99 -9.01 -15.40
N PHE A 9 -0.24 -8.90 -14.92
CA PHE A 9 -0.54 -8.41 -13.57
C PHE A 9 -0.92 -9.62 -12.71
N ILE A 10 -0.18 -9.83 -11.61
CA ILE A 10 -0.39 -10.95 -10.70
C ILE A 10 -0.65 -10.38 -9.31
N ASN A 11 -1.81 -10.64 -8.73
CA ASN A 11 -2.14 -10.33 -7.35
C ASN A 11 -1.97 -11.59 -6.50
N LEU A 12 -1.11 -11.51 -5.46
CA LEU A 12 -0.86 -12.59 -4.52
C LEU A 12 -1.27 -12.14 -3.13
N ILE A 13 -2.11 -12.91 -2.48
CA ILE A 13 -2.54 -12.68 -1.09
C ILE A 13 -1.95 -13.79 -0.23
N SER A 14 -1.20 -13.41 0.81
CA SER A 14 -0.62 -14.33 1.77
C SER A 14 -1.53 -14.48 2.99
N MET A 15 -1.73 -15.70 3.46
CA MET A 15 -2.45 -16.01 4.70
C MET A 15 -1.53 -16.12 5.92
N GLN A 16 -0.22 -15.88 5.76
CA GLN A 16 0.80 -16.09 6.80
C GLN A 16 0.51 -15.37 8.12
N ASN A 17 -0.06 -14.17 8.04
CA ASN A 17 -0.32 -13.31 9.20
C ASN A 17 -1.83 -13.13 9.47
N HIS A 18 -2.66 -14.01 8.91
CA HIS A 18 -4.09 -14.00 9.15
C HIS A 18 -4.43 -14.67 10.49
N ILE A 19 -5.56 -14.29 11.09
CA ILE A 19 -6.10 -14.95 12.29
C ILE A 19 -6.49 -16.42 11.99
N PRO A 20 -6.51 -17.31 13.01
CA PRO A 20 -6.18 -17.10 14.42
C PRO A 20 -4.67 -17.04 14.67
N TYR A 21 -4.24 -16.24 15.65
CA TYR A 21 -2.84 -16.13 16.02
C TYR A 21 -2.51 -17.19 17.09
N GLY A 22 -1.44 -17.96 16.85
CA GLY A 22 -0.96 -19.01 17.75
C GLY A 22 -1.24 -20.43 17.28
N ASP A 23 -2.28 -20.67 16.50
CA ASP A 23 -2.67 -22.04 16.08
C ASP A 23 -1.80 -22.61 14.98
N TYR A 24 -1.05 -21.76 14.25
CA TYR A 24 -0.20 -22.17 13.15
C TYR A 24 1.23 -22.51 13.56
N TYR A 25 1.64 -22.15 14.77
CA TYR A 25 3.00 -22.32 15.25
C TYR A 25 3.01 -23.15 16.52
N SER A 26 4.03 -24.03 16.63
CA SER A 26 4.29 -24.69 17.90
C SER A 26 4.55 -23.63 18.99
N PRO A 27 4.03 -23.78 20.23
CA PRO A 27 4.32 -22.86 21.33
C PRO A 27 5.82 -22.65 21.60
N ASN A 28 6.66 -23.56 21.15
CA ASN A 28 8.12 -23.46 21.27
C ASN A 28 8.78 -22.60 20.18
N GLU A 29 8.05 -22.24 19.12
CA GLU A 29 8.59 -21.46 18.00
C GLU A 29 8.54 -19.96 18.25
N TYR A 30 7.71 -19.48 19.19
CA TYR A 30 7.59 -18.08 19.54
C TYR A 30 7.74 -17.85 21.04
N LYS A 31 8.97 -17.71 21.48
CA LYS A 31 9.29 -17.31 22.86
C LYS A 31 9.61 -15.82 22.94
N GLU A 32 9.02 -15.03 22.07
CA GLU A 32 9.30 -13.62 22.00
C GLU A 32 8.76 -12.91 23.25
N ASN A 33 9.62 -12.18 23.93
CA ASN A 33 9.19 -11.27 24.98
C ASN A 33 8.59 -10.01 24.34
N VAL A 34 7.29 -10.04 24.07
CA VAL A 34 6.55 -8.86 23.66
C VAL A 34 6.09 -8.07 24.86
N SER A 35 6.23 -6.75 24.80
CA SER A 35 5.79 -5.83 25.83
C SER A 35 5.27 -4.53 25.20
N GLY A 36 4.41 -3.83 25.90
CA GLY A 36 3.89 -2.54 25.45
C GLY A 36 2.47 -2.27 25.93
N SER A 37 2.02 -1.04 25.71
CA SER A 37 0.72 -0.55 26.17
C SER A 37 -0.50 -1.19 25.48
N LEU A 38 -0.29 -1.96 24.43
CA LEU A 38 -1.34 -2.71 23.72
C LEU A 38 -1.57 -4.11 24.29
N ILE A 39 -0.73 -4.55 25.23
CA ILE A 39 -0.83 -5.87 25.87
C ILE A 39 -1.63 -5.73 27.16
N SER A 40 -2.87 -6.22 27.14
CA SER A 40 -3.79 -6.15 28.26
C SER A 40 -3.72 -7.37 29.20
N ASP A 41 -3.35 -8.53 28.67
CA ASP A 41 -3.37 -9.82 29.34
C ASP A 41 -2.45 -10.83 28.64
N GLU A 42 -2.30 -12.04 29.22
CA GLU A 42 -1.41 -13.06 28.69
C GLU A 42 -1.89 -13.62 27.32
N ASN A 43 -3.20 -13.68 27.05
CA ASN A 43 -3.71 -14.14 25.75
C ASN A 43 -3.35 -13.13 24.65
N THR A 44 -3.54 -11.85 24.92
CA THR A 44 -3.13 -10.75 24.03
C THR A 44 -1.64 -10.82 23.76
N LYS A 45 -0.83 -11.05 24.80
CA LYS A 45 0.63 -11.20 24.68
C LYS A 45 1.01 -12.37 23.78
N ASN A 46 0.40 -13.55 23.99
CA ASN A 46 0.62 -14.72 23.16
C ASN A 46 0.22 -14.50 21.69
N SER A 47 -0.89 -13.81 21.45
CA SER A 47 -1.34 -13.45 20.11
C SER A 47 -0.34 -12.50 19.41
N PHE A 48 0.20 -11.50 20.12
CA PHE A 48 1.24 -10.63 19.58
C PHE A 48 2.55 -11.38 19.30
N ALA A 49 2.94 -12.31 20.18
CA ALA A 49 4.13 -13.13 19.99
C ALA A 49 3.99 -14.01 18.74
N ALA A 50 2.86 -14.70 18.59
CA ALA A 50 2.56 -15.51 17.42
C ALA A 50 2.51 -14.68 16.13
N TYR A 51 1.87 -13.50 16.15
CA TYR A 51 1.84 -12.58 15.03
C TYR A 51 3.25 -12.11 14.65
N THR A 52 4.08 -11.75 15.62
CA THR A 52 5.48 -11.36 15.40
C THR A 52 6.28 -12.47 14.73
N LYS A 53 6.04 -13.73 15.13
CA LYS A 53 6.64 -14.90 14.48
C LYS A 53 6.18 -15.04 13.04
N GLY A 54 4.90 -14.81 12.76
CA GLY A 54 4.35 -14.75 11.40
C GLY A 54 5.04 -13.69 10.54
N ILE A 55 5.30 -12.50 11.09
CA ILE A 55 6.06 -11.45 10.41
C ILE A 55 7.49 -11.89 10.09
N GLU A 56 8.17 -12.57 11.02
CA GLU A 56 9.51 -13.13 10.76
C GLU A 56 9.51 -14.12 9.57
N TYR A 57 8.52 -15.00 9.50
CA TYR A 57 8.38 -15.93 8.39
C TYR A 57 8.03 -15.22 7.07
N THR A 58 7.19 -14.18 7.12
CA THR A 58 6.89 -13.33 5.97
C THR A 58 8.16 -12.67 5.45
N ASP A 59 8.98 -12.09 6.33
CA ASP A 59 10.26 -11.47 5.94
C ASP A 59 11.19 -12.48 5.24
N LYS A 60 11.34 -13.67 5.82
CA LYS A 60 12.13 -14.75 5.21
C LYS A 60 11.59 -15.17 3.84
N ALA A 61 10.27 -15.28 3.70
CA ALA A 61 9.61 -15.64 2.44
C ALA A 61 9.81 -14.55 1.39
N VAL A 62 9.59 -13.29 1.73
CA VAL A 62 9.81 -12.13 0.84
C VAL A 62 11.27 -12.04 0.40
N LYS A 63 12.21 -12.19 1.33
CA LYS A 63 13.65 -12.22 1.00
C LYS A 63 14.00 -13.34 0.00
N LYS A 64 13.44 -14.53 0.19
CA LYS A 64 13.62 -15.66 -0.73
C LYS A 64 12.98 -15.36 -2.09
N PHE A 65 11.78 -14.80 -2.10
CA PHE A 65 11.07 -14.44 -3.32
C PHE A 65 11.83 -13.38 -4.14
N ILE A 66 12.34 -12.32 -3.51
CA ILE A 66 13.17 -11.30 -4.17
C ILE A 66 14.40 -11.93 -4.81
N LYS A 67 15.11 -12.83 -4.09
CA LYS A 67 16.25 -13.55 -4.66
C LYS A 67 15.88 -14.46 -5.85
N GLN A 68 14.65 -14.97 -5.88
CA GLN A 68 14.18 -15.80 -7.00
C GLN A 68 13.83 -14.95 -8.22
N ILE A 69 13.11 -13.84 -8.06
CA ILE A 69 12.77 -12.95 -9.18
C ILE A 69 14.00 -12.25 -9.77
N ASP A 70 15.05 -12.03 -8.98
CA ASP A 70 16.33 -11.48 -9.49
C ASP A 70 17.07 -12.42 -10.44
N LYS A 71 16.77 -13.71 -10.42
CA LYS A 71 17.32 -14.70 -11.36
C LYS A 71 16.55 -14.80 -12.67
N ILE A 72 15.41 -14.12 -12.78
CA ILE A 72 14.53 -14.18 -13.95
C ILE A 72 14.96 -13.10 -14.95
N ASN A 73 15.29 -13.52 -16.18
CA ASN A 73 15.67 -12.64 -17.28
C ASN A 73 14.44 -12.05 -18.00
N LYS A 74 13.51 -11.48 -17.22
CA LYS A 74 12.35 -10.69 -17.66
C LYS A 74 12.12 -9.57 -16.66
N PRO A 75 11.61 -8.42 -17.11
CA PRO A 75 11.33 -7.32 -16.17
C PRO A 75 10.19 -7.69 -15.22
N ILE A 76 10.46 -7.60 -13.94
CA ILE A 76 9.47 -7.84 -12.88
C ILE A 76 9.54 -6.68 -11.89
N THR A 77 8.39 -6.09 -11.61
CA THR A 77 8.23 -5.10 -10.53
C THR A 77 7.22 -5.63 -9.51
N LEU A 78 7.67 -5.72 -8.28
CA LEU A 78 6.89 -6.15 -7.12
C LEU A 78 6.44 -4.92 -6.34
N VAL A 79 5.15 -4.81 -6.07
CA VAL A 79 4.58 -3.94 -5.05
C VAL A 79 4.20 -4.82 -3.87
N PHE A 80 4.83 -4.61 -2.74
CA PHE A 80 4.52 -5.32 -1.49
C PHE A 80 3.89 -4.35 -0.49
N TYR A 81 2.81 -4.75 0.14
CA TYR A 81 2.16 -3.94 1.18
C TYR A 81 1.34 -4.83 2.13
N GLY A 82 1.13 -4.35 3.34
CA GLY A 82 0.12 -4.93 4.23
C GLY A 82 -1.27 -4.39 3.86
N ASP A 83 -2.27 -5.24 3.88
CA ASP A 83 -3.65 -4.92 3.49
C ASP A 83 -4.44 -4.26 4.63
N HIS A 84 -4.20 -4.66 5.88
CA HIS A 84 -4.85 -4.11 7.06
C HIS A 84 -4.01 -4.36 8.33
N TYR A 85 -4.44 -3.78 9.45
CA TYR A 85 -3.88 -4.04 10.77
C TYR A 85 -4.28 -5.42 11.31
N PRO A 86 -3.51 -6.01 12.26
CA PRO A 86 -3.85 -7.30 12.85
C PRO A 86 -5.06 -7.19 13.79
N ALA A 87 -5.93 -8.20 13.78
CA ALA A 87 -7.15 -8.25 14.59
C ALA A 87 -6.91 -8.39 16.12
N ILE A 88 -5.68 -8.22 16.58
CA ILE A 88 -5.31 -8.18 18.01
C ILE A 88 -5.59 -6.79 18.60
N ILE A 89 -5.63 -5.76 17.75
CA ILE A 89 -5.77 -4.35 18.16
C ILE A 89 -7.25 -4.05 18.36
N ASP A 90 -7.61 -3.58 19.55
CA ASP A 90 -8.99 -3.24 19.87
C ASP A 90 -9.42 -1.86 19.33
N GLN A 91 -10.73 -1.61 19.29
CA GLN A 91 -11.31 -0.37 18.77
C GLN A 91 -10.90 0.85 19.56
N THR A 92 -10.64 0.73 20.87
CA THR A 92 -10.21 1.85 21.71
C THR A 92 -8.83 2.35 21.27
N GLN A 93 -7.92 1.41 20.99
CA GLN A 93 -6.59 1.73 20.50
C GLN A 93 -6.63 2.31 19.08
N LEU A 94 -7.47 1.76 18.21
CA LEU A 94 -7.68 2.28 16.86
C LEU A 94 -8.17 3.72 16.88
N ASN A 95 -9.14 4.03 17.72
CA ASN A 95 -9.67 5.39 17.89
C ASN A 95 -8.60 6.36 18.43
N LYS A 96 -7.74 5.89 19.34
CA LYS A 96 -6.68 6.70 19.94
C LYS A 96 -5.53 7.01 18.98
N TYR A 97 -5.20 6.07 18.09
CA TYR A 97 -4.08 6.17 17.16
C TYR A 97 -4.47 5.81 15.72
N PRO A 98 -5.50 6.46 15.15
CA PRO A 98 -6.12 6.01 13.90
C PRO A 98 -5.12 5.91 12.75
N VAL A 99 -4.35 6.94 12.47
CA VAL A 99 -3.37 6.92 11.37
C VAL A 99 -2.28 5.89 11.60
N LYS A 100 -1.72 5.85 12.82
CA LYS A 100 -0.57 4.99 13.13
C LYS A 100 -0.91 3.50 13.05
N LEU A 101 -2.10 3.11 13.52
CA LEU A 101 -2.51 1.71 13.59
C LEU A 101 -3.15 1.20 12.30
N HIS A 102 -3.71 2.07 11.46
CA HIS A 102 -4.18 1.69 10.12
C HIS A 102 -3.07 1.75 9.05
N ALA A 103 -1.96 2.41 9.33
CA ALA A 103 -0.84 2.46 8.39
C ALA A 103 -0.10 1.12 8.34
N THR A 104 0.11 0.59 7.15
CA THR A 104 0.91 -0.61 6.90
C THR A 104 2.17 -0.28 6.11
N ASN A 105 3.17 -1.15 6.20
CA ASN A 105 4.40 -0.96 5.45
C ASN A 105 4.21 -1.32 3.98
N TYR A 106 4.90 -0.62 3.09
CA TYR A 106 4.96 -0.94 1.68
C TYR A 106 6.36 -0.75 1.12
N PHE A 107 6.66 -1.43 0.02
CA PHE A 107 7.81 -1.13 -0.83
C PHE A 107 7.54 -1.51 -2.29
N ILE A 108 8.27 -0.88 -3.21
CA ILE A 108 8.26 -1.22 -4.63
C ILE A 108 9.66 -1.66 -5.02
N TYR A 109 9.76 -2.83 -5.65
CA TYR A 109 11.02 -3.44 -6.02
C TYR A 109 11.01 -3.88 -7.49
N SER A 110 11.94 -3.40 -8.27
CA SER A 110 12.19 -3.89 -9.62
C SER A 110 13.34 -4.90 -9.60
N ASN A 111 13.17 -6.07 -10.20
CA ASN A 111 14.19 -7.09 -10.21
C ASN A 111 15.46 -6.65 -10.96
N LYS A 112 16.55 -7.42 -10.83
CA LYS A 112 17.84 -7.11 -11.45
C LYS A 112 17.70 -6.83 -12.94
N TYR A 113 17.03 -7.71 -13.69
CA TYR A 113 16.82 -7.54 -15.12
C TYR A 113 16.10 -6.23 -15.46
N ALA A 114 15.02 -5.89 -14.75
CA ALA A 114 14.29 -4.64 -14.98
C ALA A 114 15.18 -3.40 -14.77
N ARG A 115 15.99 -3.39 -13.70
CA ARG A 115 16.91 -2.29 -13.40
C ARG A 115 18.00 -2.13 -14.46
N GLU A 116 18.51 -3.22 -15.01
CA GLU A 116 19.50 -3.22 -16.10
C GLU A 116 18.88 -2.78 -17.45
N HIS A 117 17.54 -2.79 -17.57
CA HIS A 117 16.80 -2.45 -18.78
C HIS A 117 15.89 -1.22 -18.61
N GLY A 118 16.31 -0.25 -17.81
CA GLY A 118 15.71 1.09 -17.75
C GLY A 118 14.78 1.36 -16.59
N ALA A 119 14.44 0.39 -15.76
CA ALA A 119 13.72 0.67 -14.53
C ALA A 119 14.62 1.39 -13.51
N LYS A 120 14.03 2.31 -12.76
CA LYS A 120 14.73 2.98 -11.66
C LYS A 120 14.97 2.00 -10.51
N SER A 121 16.05 2.15 -9.76
CA SER A 121 16.29 1.35 -8.55
C SER A 121 15.30 1.70 -7.44
N LYS A 122 14.88 2.95 -7.39
CA LYS A 122 13.82 3.46 -6.50
C LYS A 122 13.29 4.79 -7.04
N ILE A 123 12.05 5.11 -6.67
CA ILE A 123 11.46 6.44 -6.82
C ILE A 123 11.63 7.25 -5.53
N LYS A 124 11.33 8.55 -5.57
CA LYS A 124 11.30 9.37 -4.36
C LYS A 124 10.29 8.77 -3.38
N PRO A 125 10.71 8.36 -2.17
CA PRO A 125 9.81 7.72 -1.24
C PRO A 125 8.85 8.75 -0.64
N ASN A 126 7.55 8.46 -0.69
CA ASN A 126 6.56 9.06 0.18
C ASN A 126 6.38 8.13 1.38
N LYS A 127 6.39 8.69 2.59
CA LYS A 127 6.22 7.93 3.81
C LYS A 127 4.78 7.43 3.97
N TYR A 128 3.82 8.30 3.64
CA TYR A 128 2.40 8.00 3.64
C TYR A 128 1.85 8.16 2.22
N VAL A 129 1.20 7.12 1.72
CA VAL A 129 0.54 7.10 0.41
C VAL A 129 -0.81 6.40 0.52
N SER A 130 -1.73 6.71 -0.36
CA SER A 130 -2.94 5.91 -0.53
C SER A 130 -2.64 4.66 -1.37
N THR A 131 -3.43 3.61 -1.22
CA THR A 131 -3.31 2.38 -2.02
C THR A 131 -3.50 2.65 -3.51
N ALA A 132 -4.33 3.64 -3.88
CA ALA A 132 -4.50 4.10 -5.27
C ALA A 132 -3.20 4.63 -5.91
N SER A 133 -2.19 4.96 -5.10
CA SER A 133 -0.89 5.43 -5.57
C SER A 133 0.05 4.31 -6.03
N PHE A 134 -0.20 3.05 -5.69
CA PHE A 134 0.74 1.95 -5.97
C PHE A 134 0.96 1.72 -7.46
N ILE A 135 -0.10 1.77 -8.28
CA ILE A 135 0.04 1.60 -9.73
C ILE A 135 0.85 2.73 -10.37
N PRO A 136 0.52 4.03 -10.18
CA PRO A 136 1.32 5.11 -10.73
C PRO A 136 2.77 5.12 -10.20
N MET A 137 3.00 4.76 -8.94
CA MET A 137 4.34 4.63 -8.38
C MET A 137 5.13 3.48 -9.04
N ALA A 138 4.49 2.34 -9.29
CA ALA A 138 5.11 1.23 -10.00
C ALA A 138 5.45 1.60 -11.46
N LEU A 139 4.56 2.32 -12.14
CA LEU A 139 4.80 2.82 -13.50
C LEU A 139 5.93 3.85 -13.55
N GLU A 140 6.02 4.74 -12.56
CA GLU A 140 7.15 5.66 -12.43
C GLU A 140 8.47 4.90 -12.23
N GLN A 141 8.48 3.88 -11.36
CA GLN A 141 9.68 3.09 -11.12
C GLN A 141 10.13 2.29 -12.34
N THR A 142 9.18 1.75 -13.10
CA THR A 142 9.48 1.03 -14.35
C THR A 142 9.83 1.94 -15.51
N ASN A 143 9.74 3.26 -15.35
CA ASN A 143 9.93 4.25 -16.41
C ASN A 143 9.00 3.99 -17.62
N SER A 144 7.78 3.56 -17.34
CA SER A 144 6.80 3.20 -18.34
C SER A 144 6.10 4.41 -18.94
N LYS A 145 5.67 4.31 -20.19
CA LYS A 145 4.72 5.27 -20.77
C LYS A 145 3.39 5.14 -20.01
N VAL A 146 2.78 6.27 -19.73
CA VAL A 146 1.55 6.34 -18.96
C VAL A 146 0.43 7.03 -19.74
N THR A 147 -0.81 6.69 -19.45
CA THR A 147 -2.00 7.38 -19.96
C THR A 147 -2.19 8.71 -19.22
N ALA A 148 -3.06 9.59 -19.73
CA ALA A 148 -3.35 10.85 -19.05
C ALA A 148 -3.94 10.63 -17.64
N TYR A 149 -4.78 9.59 -17.46
CA TYR A 149 -5.29 9.21 -16.14
C TYR A 149 -4.18 8.78 -15.17
N GLN A 150 -3.25 7.96 -15.62
CA GLN A 150 -2.11 7.55 -14.78
C GLN A 150 -1.19 8.72 -14.45
N ALA A 151 -1.00 9.67 -15.39
CA ALA A 151 -0.28 10.91 -15.13
C ALA A 151 -1.00 11.78 -14.07
N LEU A 152 -2.34 11.85 -14.11
CA LEU A 152 -3.14 12.50 -13.05
C LEU A 152 -2.87 11.83 -11.70
N LEU A 153 -2.98 10.50 -11.61
CA LEU A 153 -2.72 9.76 -10.35
C LEU A 153 -1.28 9.96 -9.84
N THR A 154 -0.31 10.09 -10.76
CA THR A 154 1.08 10.42 -10.41
C THR A 154 1.17 11.79 -9.74
N LYS A 155 0.52 12.82 -10.31
CA LYS A 155 0.45 14.15 -9.68
C LYS A 155 -0.24 14.12 -8.31
N ILE A 156 -1.32 13.33 -8.17
CA ILE A 156 -2.03 13.18 -6.92
C ILE A 156 -1.07 12.74 -5.80
N TYR A 157 -0.35 11.64 -5.97
CA TYR A 157 0.52 11.15 -4.91
C TYR A 157 1.78 12.00 -4.69
N GLN A 158 2.21 12.76 -5.69
CA GLN A 158 3.40 13.64 -5.58
C GLN A 158 3.08 15.00 -4.95
N GLU A 159 1.90 15.54 -5.20
CA GLU A 159 1.55 16.92 -4.84
C GLU A 159 0.53 17.02 -3.70
N LEU A 160 -0.28 15.99 -3.44
CA LEU A 160 -1.26 15.98 -2.36
C LEU A 160 -0.78 15.19 -1.14
N PRO A 161 -1.31 15.47 0.06
CA PRO A 161 -1.27 14.55 1.18
C PRO A 161 -1.90 13.20 0.79
N ALA A 162 -1.55 12.12 1.49
CA ALA A 162 -2.19 10.83 1.25
C ALA A 162 -3.69 10.92 1.51
N ILE A 163 -4.48 10.40 0.58
CA ILE A 163 -5.94 10.37 0.67
C ILE A 163 -6.33 9.02 1.25
N THR A 164 -7.10 9.00 2.32
CA THR A 164 -7.60 7.79 2.97
C THR A 164 -9.10 7.89 3.25
N ILE A 165 -9.72 6.78 3.59
CA ILE A 165 -11.09 6.78 4.09
C ILE A 165 -11.18 7.54 5.41
N ASN A 166 -12.36 8.04 5.75
CA ASN A 166 -12.60 8.65 7.03
C ASN A 166 -12.61 7.59 8.15
N TYR A 167 -11.75 7.72 9.16
CA TYR A 167 -11.64 6.76 10.27
C TYR A 167 -12.83 6.86 11.25
N SER A 168 -13.57 7.96 11.26
CA SER A 168 -14.79 8.10 12.08
C SER A 168 -16.00 7.33 11.53
N GLY A 169 -15.89 6.76 10.33
CA GLY A 169 -16.96 5.99 9.70
C GLY A 169 -18.01 6.84 8.97
N ASP A 170 -17.86 8.15 8.96
CA ASP A 170 -18.70 9.04 8.14
C ASP A 170 -18.29 8.94 6.66
N ASP A 171 -19.22 9.25 5.77
CA ASP A 171 -18.92 9.36 4.34
C ASP A 171 -17.87 10.46 4.10
N GLY A 172 -16.86 10.13 3.29
CA GLY A 172 -15.84 11.10 2.93
C GLY A 172 -14.43 10.51 2.93
N PHE A 173 -13.45 11.41 3.00
CA PHE A 173 -12.05 11.05 3.01
C PHE A 173 -11.28 11.95 3.99
N GLU A 174 -10.10 11.51 4.35
CA GLU A 174 -9.13 12.27 5.14
C GLU A 174 -7.84 12.47 4.35
N LEU A 175 -7.12 13.53 4.71
CA LEU A 175 -5.81 13.84 4.14
C LEU A 175 -4.74 13.67 5.23
N ILE A 176 -3.71 12.88 4.92
CA ILE A 176 -2.62 12.59 5.85
C ILE A 176 -1.30 13.11 5.25
N ASP A 177 -0.62 13.99 5.98
CA ASP A 177 0.69 14.51 5.57
C ASP A 177 1.82 13.47 5.71
N GLN A 178 3.02 13.80 5.25
CA GLN A 178 4.18 12.90 5.31
C GLN A 178 4.75 12.73 6.73
N ASN A 179 4.18 13.41 7.74
CA ASN A 179 4.45 13.20 9.16
C ASN A 179 3.40 12.33 9.85
N GLY A 180 2.39 11.85 9.10
CA GLY A 180 1.28 11.06 9.63
C GLY A 180 0.24 11.91 10.37
N LYS A 181 0.16 13.20 10.09
CA LYS A 181 -0.82 14.10 10.69
C LYS A 181 -1.96 14.35 9.71
N GLN A 182 -3.17 14.36 10.25
CA GLN A 182 -4.36 14.78 9.52
C GLN A 182 -4.27 16.25 9.12
N VAL A 183 -4.59 16.53 7.88
CA VAL A 183 -4.54 17.86 7.26
C VAL A 183 -5.94 18.27 6.80
N SER A 184 -6.41 19.43 7.23
CA SER A 184 -7.67 19.99 6.71
C SER A 184 -7.50 20.46 5.26
N GLU A 185 -8.51 20.22 4.41
CA GLU A 185 -8.56 20.76 3.04
C GLU A 185 -8.38 22.28 2.98
N LYS A 186 -8.81 22.99 4.03
CA LYS A 186 -8.65 24.45 4.12
C LYS A 186 -7.18 24.88 4.02
N LYS A 187 -6.26 24.02 4.47
CA LYS A 187 -4.81 24.28 4.47
C LYS A 187 -4.12 23.96 3.13
N LEU A 188 -4.83 23.32 2.21
CA LEU A 188 -4.30 23.06 0.87
C LEU A 188 -4.13 24.38 0.10
N THR A 189 -3.08 24.45 -0.70
CA THR A 189 -2.88 25.52 -1.68
C THR A 189 -3.99 25.51 -2.74
N LYS A 190 -4.18 26.62 -3.46
CA LYS A 190 -5.15 26.70 -4.57
C LYS A 190 -4.92 25.59 -5.57
N LYS A 191 -3.68 25.35 -5.99
CA LYS A 191 -3.31 24.29 -6.94
C LYS A 191 -3.65 22.89 -6.41
N GLN A 192 -3.41 22.63 -5.13
CA GLN A 192 -3.75 21.34 -4.52
C GLN A 192 -5.27 21.13 -4.43
N LYS A 193 -6.05 22.19 -4.13
CA LYS A 193 -7.52 22.11 -4.12
C LYS A 193 -8.09 21.81 -5.51
N GLU A 194 -7.56 22.46 -6.55
CA GLU A 194 -7.94 22.19 -7.93
C GLU A 194 -7.63 20.74 -8.31
N LEU A 195 -6.43 20.26 -8.00
CA LEU A 195 -6.01 18.87 -8.28
C LEU A 195 -6.87 17.84 -7.53
N LEU A 196 -7.21 18.09 -6.26
CA LEU A 196 -8.10 17.24 -5.47
C LEU A 196 -9.51 17.20 -6.08
N LYS A 197 -10.04 18.36 -6.48
CA LYS A 197 -11.33 18.46 -7.16
C LYS A 197 -11.37 17.70 -8.49
N ASP A 198 -10.32 17.81 -9.29
CA ASP A 198 -10.19 17.06 -10.55
C ASP A 198 -10.20 15.55 -10.29
N TYR A 199 -9.46 15.09 -9.29
CA TYR A 199 -9.45 13.69 -8.87
C TYR A 199 -10.84 13.21 -8.45
N GLN A 200 -11.53 13.93 -7.58
CA GLN A 200 -12.87 13.60 -7.11
C GLN A 200 -13.89 13.57 -8.28
N LEU A 201 -13.80 14.53 -9.20
CA LEU A 201 -14.68 14.59 -10.37
C LEU A 201 -14.50 13.36 -11.28
N ILE A 202 -13.24 12.95 -11.53
CA ILE A 202 -12.95 11.76 -12.32
C ILE A 202 -13.43 10.49 -11.61
N GLN A 203 -13.20 10.38 -10.29
CA GLN A 203 -13.69 9.24 -9.49
C GLN A 203 -15.22 9.16 -9.54
N TYR A 204 -15.90 10.28 -9.39
CA TYR A 204 -17.36 10.33 -9.51
C TYR A 204 -17.83 9.92 -10.92
N ASP A 205 -17.22 10.47 -11.97
CA ASP A 205 -17.62 10.17 -13.35
C ASP A 205 -17.43 8.69 -13.70
N MET A 206 -16.37 8.05 -13.16
CA MET A 206 -16.11 6.63 -13.38
C MET A 206 -17.05 5.70 -12.60
N SER A 207 -17.54 6.12 -11.43
CA SER A 207 -18.30 5.26 -10.52
C SER A 207 -19.82 5.48 -10.58
N ALA A 208 -20.27 6.72 -10.41
CA ALA A 208 -21.68 7.09 -10.29
C ALA A 208 -22.13 8.10 -11.36
N GLY A 209 -21.19 8.67 -12.12
CA GLY A 209 -21.46 9.63 -13.18
C GLY A 209 -21.88 9.00 -14.50
N LYS A 210 -21.80 9.77 -15.57
CA LYS A 210 -22.19 9.34 -16.92
C LYS A 210 -21.04 8.78 -17.75
N GLY A 211 -19.85 8.63 -17.17
CA GLY A 211 -18.65 8.09 -17.83
C GLY A 211 -18.15 8.97 -18.97
N TYR A 212 -18.25 10.28 -18.86
CA TYR A 212 -17.77 11.21 -19.89
C TYR A 212 -16.27 11.07 -20.11
N SER A 213 -15.50 10.90 -19.03
CA SER A 213 -14.06 10.69 -19.07
C SER A 213 -13.66 9.42 -19.84
N LEU A 214 -14.49 8.37 -19.82
CA LEU A 214 -14.28 7.13 -20.57
C LEU A 214 -14.27 7.32 -22.09
N LYS A 215 -14.87 8.42 -22.57
CA LYS A 215 -14.98 8.77 -24.00
C LYS A 215 -13.79 9.64 -24.46
N LEU A 216 -12.97 10.11 -23.55
CA LEU A 216 -11.80 10.94 -23.89
C LEU A 216 -10.71 10.06 -24.51
N LYS A 217 -10.38 10.32 -25.78
CA LYS A 217 -9.30 9.58 -26.48
C LYS A 217 -7.96 9.79 -25.77
N GLY A 218 -7.25 8.69 -25.49
CA GLY A 218 -5.94 8.72 -24.84
C GLY A 218 -5.96 9.01 -23.34
N PHE A 219 -7.14 9.09 -22.71
CA PHE A 219 -7.22 9.35 -21.27
C PHE A 219 -6.96 8.08 -20.45
N TYR A 220 -7.53 6.94 -20.84
CA TYR A 220 -7.33 5.64 -20.15
C TYR A 220 -6.53 4.62 -20.97
N LYS A 221 -6.36 4.86 -22.27
CA LYS A 221 -5.68 3.93 -23.21
C LYS A 221 -4.66 4.65 -24.04
#